data_d0ad741083e1d06b2f54ecde79f1ce05
#
_entry.id   d0ad741083e1d06b2f54ecde79f1ce05
#
_cell.length_a   1.000
_cell.length_b   1.000
_cell.length_c   1.000
_cell.angle_alpha   90.00
_cell.angle_beta   90.00
_cell.angle_gamma   90.00
#
_symmetry.space_group_name_H-M   'P 1'
#
loop_
_entity.id
_entity.type
_entity.pdbx_description
1 polymer ?
#
loop_
_entity_poly.entity_id
_entity_poly.type
_entity_poly.pdbx_seq_one_letter_code
_entity_poly.pdbx_strand_id
1 'polypeptide(L)' 'MKNGKKLTLAQRKYLDSIGLQSSDWLLVKKQSEMWTLAHRLTGQAKEVYAPTN' A
#
# COMPACT_ATOMS: atom_id res chain seq x y z
N MET A 1 12.54 -5.72 2.49
CA MET A 1 11.84 -6.57 1.55
C MET A 1 12.00 -6.09 0.14
N LYS A 2 12.60 -6.88 -0.66
CA LYS A 2 12.85 -6.46 -2.02
C LYS A 2 11.64 -6.59 -2.94
N ASN A 3 10.56 -7.15 -2.43
CA ASN A 3 9.40 -7.43 -3.25
C ASN A 3 8.37 -6.32 -3.26
N GLY A 4 8.61 -5.25 -2.52
CA GLY A 4 7.70 -4.13 -2.54
C GLY A 4 7.77 -3.40 -3.86
N LYS A 5 6.62 -3.07 -4.43
CA LYS A 5 6.56 -2.33 -5.68
C LYS A 5 6.05 -0.94 -5.44
N LYS A 6 6.51 -0.01 -6.26
CA LYS A 6 6.02 1.35 -6.19
C LYS A 6 4.53 1.37 -6.53
N LEU A 7 3.81 2.21 -5.83
CA LEU A 7 2.38 2.34 -6.04
C LEU A 7 2.11 3.11 -7.33
N THR A 8 1.04 2.71 -8.01
CA THR A 8 0.55 3.51 -9.12
C THR A 8 -0.10 4.79 -8.59
N LEU A 9 -0.38 5.72 -9.49
CA LEU A 9 -1.02 6.97 -9.08
C LEU A 9 -2.36 6.71 -8.40
N ALA A 10 -3.16 5.81 -8.94
CA ALA A 10 -4.45 5.50 -8.35
C ALA A 10 -4.30 4.89 -6.96
N GLN A 11 -3.32 4.02 -6.79
CA GLN A 11 -3.06 3.41 -5.48
C GLN A 11 -2.59 4.45 -4.48
N ARG A 12 -1.75 5.37 -4.91
CA ARG A 12 -1.28 6.42 -4.03
C ARG A 12 -2.42 7.31 -3.57
N LYS A 13 -3.31 7.66 -4.48
CA LYS A 13 -4.47 8.47 -4.13
C LYS A 13 -5.35 7.75 -3.13
N TYR A 14 -5.51 6.44 -3.31
CA TYR A 14 -6.32 5.68 -2.37
C TYR A 14 -5.72 5.71 -0.97
N LEU A 15 -4.41 5.46 -0.86
CA LEU A 15 -3.76 5.46 0.44
C LEU A 15 -3.85 6.83 1.10
N ASP A 16 -3.67 7.88 0.34
CA ASP A 16 -3.79 9.23 0.90
C ASP A 16 -5.20 9.48 1.41
N SER A 17 -6.20 8.92 0.74
CA SER A 17 -7.59 9.13 1.14
C SER A 17 -7.94 8.44 2.45
N ILE A 18 -7.23 7.38 2.79
CA ILE A 18 -7.49 6.67 4.05
C ILE A 18 -6.50 7.06 5.15
N GLY A 19 -5.73 8.12 4.92
CA GLY A 19 -4.89 8.67 5.96
C GLY A 19 -3.47 8.14 6.01
N LEU A 20 -3.05 7.39 5.01
CA LEU A 20 -1.69 6.89 4.93
C LEU A 20 -0.89 7.74 3.97
N GLN A 21 0.40 7.92 4.27
CA GLN A 21 1.29 8.62 3.35
C GLN A 21 1.77 7.65 2.30
N SER A 22 1.24 7.78 1.10
CA SER A 22 1.55 6.83 0.04
C SER A 22 3.04 6.78 -0.28
N SER A 23 3.75 7.87 -0.04
CA SER A 23 5.19 7.90 -0.32
C SER A 23 5.99 7.03 0.64
N ASP A 24 5.42 6.65 1.78
CA ASP A 24 6.11 5.86 2.79
C ASP A 24 5.81 4.37 2.68
N TRP A 25 4.94 3.96 1.79
CA TRP A 25 4.48 2.59 1.72
C TRP A 25 4.74 1.99 0.36
N LEU A 26 5.02 0.69 0.36
CA LEU A 26 5.16 -0.09 -0.86
C LEU A 26 4.12 -1.19 -0.85
N LEU A 27 3.64 -1.55 -2.02
CA LEU A 27 2.66 -2.62 -2.15
C LEU A 27 3.41 -3.95 -2.25
N VAL A 28 3.25 -4.78 -1.24
CA VAL A 28 3.93 -6.08 -1.18
C VAL A 28 3.07 -7.17 -1.77
N LYS A 29 1.77 -7.14 -1.46
CA LYS A 29 0.87 -8.18 -1.91
C LYS A 29 -0.47 -7.54 -2.24
N LYS A 30 -1.02 -7.94 -3.36
CA LYS A 30 -2.30 -7.40 -3.82
C LYS A 30 -3.26 -8.56 -3.98
N GLN A 31 -4.28 -8.57 -3.15
CA GLN A 31 -5.35 -9.55 -3.24
C GLN A 31 -6.62 -8.84 -3.69
N SER A 32 -7.64 -9.62 -4.01
CA SER A 32 -8.87 -9.04 -4.55
C SER A 32 -9.55 -8.08 -3.58
N GLU A 33 -9.42 -8.33 -2.28
CA GLU A 33 -10.10 -7.53 -1.26
C GLU A 33 -9.17 -6.84 -0.29
N MET A 34 -7.91 -7.23 -0.26
CA MET A 34 -6.96 -6.70 0.71
C MET A 34 -5.63 -6.42 0.04
N TRP A 35 -5.02 -5.36 0.47
CA TRP A 35 -3.65 -5.04 0.05
C TRP A 35 -2.74 -5.11 1.27
N THR A 36 -1.58 -5.73 1.09
CA THR A 36 -0.54 -5.75 2.12
C THR A 36 0.53 -4.75 1.73
N LEU A 37 0.79 -3.84 2.65
CA LEU A 37 1.77 -2.77 2.44
C LEU A 37 2.94 -2.97 3.37
N ALA A 38 4.10 -2.49 2.97
CA ALA A 38 5.28 -2.47 3.82
C ALA A 38 5.79 -1.03 3.92
N HIS A 39 6.10 -0.62 5.13
CA HIS A 39 6.64 0.71 5.36
C HIS A 39 8.09 0.75 4.91
N ARG A 40 8.43 1.75 4.12
CA ARG A 40 9.75 1.84 3.51
C ARG A 40 10.87 2.01 4.54
N LEU A 41 10.58 2.69 5.61
CA LEU A 41 11.61 3.03 6.60
C LEU A 41 11.69 2.02 7.73
N THR A 42 10.54 1.55 8.22
CA THR A 42 10.50 0.65 9.37
C THR A 42 10.35 -0.81 8.99
N GLY A 43 9.91 -1.09 7.78
CA GLY A 43 9.65 -2.45 7.36
C GLY A 43 8.36 -3.03 7.91
N GLN A 44 7.56 -2.25 8.59
CA GLN A 44 6.31 -2.73 9.13
C GLN A 44 5.34 -3.11 8.03
N ALA A 45 4.67 -4.23 8.22
CA ALA A 45 3.62 -4.66 7.30
C ALA A 45 2.27 -4.19 7.81
N LYS A 46 1.41 -3.77 6.89
CA LYS A 46 0.07 -3.32 7.23
C LYS A 46 -0.88 -3.78 6.15
N GLU A 47 -2.02 -4.30 6.57
CA GLU A 47 -3.05 -4.71 5.63
C GLU A 47 -4.18 -3.68 5.61
N VAL A 48 -4.62 -3.35 4.41
CA VAL A 48 -5.73 -2.43 4.23
C VAL A 48 -6.71 -3.05 3.24
N TYR A 49 -7.95 -2.64 3.32
CA TYR A 49 -8.93 -3.08 2.34
C TYR A 49 -8.63 -2.47 1.00
N ALA A 50 -8.72 -3.28 -0.04
CA ALA A 50 -8.56 -2.77 -1.39
C ALA A 50 -9.74 -1.88 -1.75
N PRO A 51 -9.51 -0.87 -2.60
CA PRO A 51 -10.64 -0.05 -3.04
C PRO A 51 -11.59 -0.89 -3.86
N THR A 52 -12.87 -0.67 -3.64
CA THR A 52 -13.91 -1.34 -4.42
C THR A 52 -14.48 -0.36 -5.42
N ASN A 53 -14.75 -0.87 -6.58
CA ASN A 53 -15.34 -0.05 -7.63
C ASN A 53 -16.83 -0.37 -7.77
#